data_d06c2748d136a51bdc50a9e1a2489b9a
#
_entry.id   d06c2748d136a51bdc50a9e1a2489b9a
#
_cell.length_a   1.000
_cell.length_b   1.000
_cell.length_c   1.000
_cell.angle_alpha   90.00
_cell.angle_beta   90.00
_cell.angle_gamma   90.00
#
_symmetry.space_group_name_H-M   'P 1'
#
loop_
_entity.id
_entity.type
_entity.pdbx_description
1 polymer ?
#
loop_
_entity_poly.entity_id
_entity_poly.type
_entity_poly.pdbx_seq_one_letter_code
_entity_poly.pdbx_strand_id
1 'polypeptide(L)'
;VTGMAVQKACTQLKERLCAIAAEALECDANELSFEDGRVVREATGEEMSLVDVATKSQVSNCLAPEATAMHSSPVSPPPFMVGMAEIELDRETGVVEVLNYASVVDCGIPINPALARIQAEGGIVQGIGHTLMEDVTRTPKGRIRESNLFTYRLPTRLDTGRIRVEFENSYEPTGPFGAKSIGEIVINTPAPAITQAIYRATGVWHRELPILPEHIVLAKPEE
;
A
#
# COMPACT_ATOMS: atom_id res chain seq x y z
N VAL A 1 -2.32 12.60 -3.22
CA VAL A 1 -3.28 13.46 -3.96
C VAL A 1 -4.71 13.04 -3.65
N THR A 2 -5.13 11.81 -4.02
CA THR A 2 -6.51 11.34 -3.82
C THR A 2 -6.98 11.41 -2.37
N GLY A 3 -6.18 10.94 -1.42
CA GLY A 3 -6.53 10.98 0.01
C GLY A 3 -6.78 12.39 0.55
N MET A 4 -5.99 13.38 0.11
CA MET A 4 -6.23 14.79 0.46
C MET A 4 -7.52 15.35 -0.15
N ALA A 5 -7.87 14.94 -1.37
CA ALA A 5 -9.15 15.35 -1.98
C ALA A 5 -10.33 14.76 -1.20
N VAL A 6 -10.23 13.49 -0.80
CA VAL A 6 -11.24 12.83 0.06
C VAL A 6 -11.36 13.54 1.41
N GLN A 7 -10.22 13.81 2.07
CA GLN A 7 -10.22 14.54 3.36
C GLN A 7 -10.91 15.89 3.25
N LYS A 8 -10.59 16.69 2.21
CA LYS A 8 -11.23 17.98 1.95
C LYS A 8 -12.74 17.85 1.69
N ALA A 9 -13.14 16.86 0.88
CA ALA A 9 -14.55 16.61 0.62
C ALA A 9 -15.32 16.22 1.89
N CYS A 10 -14.72 15.35 2.72
CA CYS A 10 -15.32 14.97 4.00
C CYS A 10 -15.44 16.15 4.97
N THR A 11 -14.44 17.05 5.03
CA THR A 11 -14.52 18.26 5.85
C THR A 11 -15.68 19.16 5.38
N GLN A 12 -15.76 19.44 4.08
CA GLN A 12 -16.86 20.23 3.52
C GLN A 12 -18.23 19.58 3.73
N LEU A 13 -18.30 18.24 3.65
CA LEU A 13 -19.55 17.53 3.90
C LEU A 13 -19.97 17.64 5.37
N LYS A 14 -19.04 17.51 6.32
CA LYS A 14 -19.30 17.71 7.76
C LYS A 14 -19.84 19.12 8.04
N GLU A 15 -19.20 20.14 7.49
CA GLU A 15 -19.67 21.54 7.62
C GLU A 15 -21.10 21.70 7.09
N ARG A 16 -21.43 21.12 5.94
CA ARG A 16 -22.79 21.15 5.37
C ARG A 16 -23.80 20.41 6.25
N LEU A 17 -23.45 19.24 6.78
CA LEU A 17 -24.32 18.49 7.69
C LEU A 17 -24.60 19.29 8.96
N CYS A 18 -23.58 19.93 9.55
CA CYS A 18 -23.76 20.81 10.70
C CYS A 18 -24.66 22.02 10.35
N ALA A 19 -24.50 22.62 9.19
CA ALA A 19 -25.36 23.74 8.76
C ALA A 19 -26.84 23.33 8.62
N ILE A 20 -27.11 22.14 8.05
CA ILE A 20 -28.48 21.59 7.94
C ILE A 20 -29.06 21.30 9.33
N ALA A 21 -28.28 20.72 10.22
CA ALA A 21 -28.73 20.44 11.59
C ALA A 21 -28.95 21.71 12.40
N ALA A 22 -28.15 22.77 12.19
CA ALA A 22 -28.28 24.06 12.85
C ALA A 22 -29.67 24.71 12.61
N GLU A 23 -30.18 24.59 11.37
CA GLU A 23 -31.55 25.06 11.05
C GLU A 23 -32.64 24.25 11.79
N ALA A 24 -32.38 22.96 12.08
CA ALA A 24 -33.34 22.12 12.78
C ALA A 24 -33.29 22.27 14.30
N LEU A 25 -32.09 22.54 14.83
CA LEU A 25 -31.83 22.71 16.27
C LEU A 25 -31.91 24.17 16.72
N GLU A 26 -32.23 25.09 15.80
CA GLU A 26 -32.32 26.54 16.05
C GLU A 26 -31.07 27.11 16.77
N CYS A 27 -29.87 26.72 16.30
CA CYS A 27 -28.59 27.14 16.88
C CYS A 27 -27.58 27.56 15.79
N ASP A 28 -26.41 28.07 16.19
CA ASP A 28 -25.33 28.35 15.24
C ASP A 28 -24.60 27.06 14.83
N ALA A 29 -24.28 26.94 13.55
CA ALA A 29 -23.55 25.79 13.03
C ALA A 29 -22.15 25.59 13.69
N ASN A 30 -21.56 26.66 14.20
CA ASN A 30 -20.29 26.58 14.94
C ASN A 30 -20.42 25.96 16.35
N GLU A 31 -21.64 25.80 16.85
CA GLU A 31 -21.91 25.10 18.11
C GLU A 31 -22.04 23.60 17.93
N LEU A 32 -21.99 23.12 16.67
CA LEU A 32 -22.21 21.73 16.29
C LEU A 32 -20.93 21.07 15.84
N SER A 33 -20.74 19.82 16.26
CA SER A 33 -19.71 18.92 15.74
C SER A 33 -20.33 17.68 15.10
N PHE A 34 -19.60 17.06 14.16
CA PHE A 34 -20.01 15.79 13.56
C PHE A 34 -19.13 14.67 14.10
N GLU A 35 -19.72 13.80 14.92
CA GLU A 35 -19.05 12.70 15.60
C GLU A 35 -19.88 11.39 15.47
N ASP A 36 -19.21 10.28 15.24
CA ASP A 36 -19.80 8.92 15.21
C ASP A 36 -21.11 8.79 14.42
N GLY A 37 -21.21 9.50 13.26
CA GLY A 37 -22.40 9.46 12.41
C GLY A 37 -23.58 10.29 12.91
N ARG A 38 -23.33 11.25 13.80
CA ARG A 38 -24.30 12.18 14.36
C ARG A 38 -23.77 13.59 14.35
N VAL A 39 -24.68 14.57 14.32
CA VAL A 39 -24.39 15.95 14.63
C VAL A 39 -24.74 16.19 16.08
N VAL A 40 -23.80 16.72 16.85
CA VAL A 40 -23.93 16.91 18.29
C VAL A 40 -23.70 18.35 18.65
N ARG A 41 -24.54 18.91 19.53
CA ARG A 41 -24.33 20.22 20.15
C ARG A 41 -23.65 20.01 21.50
N GLU A 42 -22.38 20.31 21.59
CA GLU A 42 -21.57 20.05 22.80
C GLU A 42 -22.10 20.71 24.06
N ALA A 43 -22.68 21.93 23.93
CA ALA A 43 -23.17 22.72 25.05
C ALA A 43 -24.41 22.15 25.73
N THR A 44 -25.31 21.50 24.98
CA THR A 44 -26.62 21.02 25.47
C THR A 44 -26.74 19.52 25.48
N GLY A 45 -25.88 18.81 24.73
CA GLY A 45 -25.96 17.38 24.49
C GLY A 45 -27.10 16.98 23.51
N GLU A 46 -27.70 17.96 22.82
CA GLU A 46 -28.67 17.68 21.76
C GLU A 46 -27.97 17.02 20.58
N GLU A 47 -28.56 15.98 20.03
CA GLU A 47 -28.00 15.24 18.89
C GLU A 47 -29.02 15.03 17.78
N MET A 48 -28.54 14.95 16.55
CA MET A 48 -29.32 14.62 15.36
C MET A 48 -28.62 13.52 14.59
N SER A 49 -29.31 12.44 14.26
CA SER A 49 -28.74 11.35 13.47
C SER A 49 -28.47 11.79 12.03
N LEU A 50 -27.50 11.13 11.36
CA LEU A 50 -27.22 11.38 9.94
C LEU A 50 -28.46 11.17 9.06
N VAL A 51 -29.32 10.20 9.42
CA VAL A 51 -30.58 9.92 8.71
C VAL A 51 -31.55 11.09 8.82
N ASP A 52 -31.69 11.66 10.02
CA ASP A 52 -32.57 12.80 10.24
C ASP A 52 -32.07 14.06 9.52
N VAL A 53 -30.74 14.30 9.56
CA VAL A 53 -30.10 15.40 8.81
C VAL A 53 -30.32 15.25 7.31
N ALA A 54 -30.13 14.05 6.76
CA ALA A 54 -30.35 13.77 5.34
C ALA A 54 -31.82 13.93 4.95
N THR A 55 -32.75 13.46 5.77
CA THR A 55 -34.20 13.59 5.57
C THR A 55 -34.61 15.07 5.60
N LYS A 56 -34.08 15.83 6.57
CA LYS A 56 -34.34 17.29 6.65
C LYS A 56 -33.86 18.00 5.39
N SER A 57 -32.67 17.69 4.91
CA SER A 57 -32.08 18.25 3.69
C SER A 57 -32.98 17.97 2.47
N GLN A 58 -33.46 16.75 2.31
CA GLN A 58 -34.33 16.38 1.19
C GLN A 58 -35.69 17.10 1.25
N VAL A 59 -36.29 17.20 2.43
CA VAL A 59 -37.59 17.82 2.62
C VAL A 59 -37.53 19.35 2.47
N SER A 60 -36.50 19.99 3.04
CA SER A 60 -36.38 21.45 3.02
C SER A 60 -35.81 22.01 1.73
N ASN A 61 -34.79 21.37 1.15
CA ASN A 61 -34.04 21.90 0.02
C ASN A 61 -34.12 21.03 -1.24
N CYS A 62 -34.77 19.88 -1.19
CA CYS A 62 -34.87 18.89 -2.28
C CYS A 62 -33.48 18.40 -2.80
N LEU A 63 -32.43 18.54 -2.00
CA LEU A 63 -31.07 18.18 -2.38
C LEU A 63 -30.46 17.24 -1.35
N ALA A 64 -29.82 16.19 -1.83
CA ALA A 64 -28.98 15.35 -0.98
C ALA A 64 -27.72 16.13 -0.52
N PRO A 65 -27.27 16.00 0.73
CA PRO A 65 -26.02 16.60 1.15
C PRO A 65 -24.86 15.94 0.41
N GLU A 66 -24.12 16.72 -0.37
CA GLU A 66 -22.97 16.27 -1.14
C GLU A 66 -21.80 17.26 -1.03
N ALA A 67 -20.59 16.79 -1.24
CA ALA A 67 -19.42 17.65 -1.34
C ALA A 67 -18.46 17.11 -2.39
N THR A 68 -17.85 18.02 -3.13
CA THR A 68 -16.81 17.69 -4.12
C THR A 68 -15.59 18.55 -3.84
N ALA A 69 -14.43 17.93 -3.78
CA ALA A 69 -13.18 18.63 -3.59
C ALA A 69 -12.11 18.14 -4.56
N MET A 70 -11.21 19.05 -4.90
CA MET A 70 -10.01 18.78 -5.69
C MET A 70 -8.77 19.05 -4.87
N HIS A 71 -7.72 18.30 -5.13
CA HIS A 71 -6.41 18.54 -4.55
C HIS A 71 -5.31 18.33 -5.59
N SER A 72 -4.46 19.34 -5.72
CA SER A 72 -3.19 19.26 -6.43
C SER A 72 -2.06 19.42 -5.45
N SER A 73 -1.14 18.46 -5.41
CA SER A 73 0.03 18.57 -4.56
C SER A 73 1.18 19.24 -5.32
N PRO A 74 1.84 20.25 -4.75
CA PRO A 74 2.99 20.90 -5.36
C PRO A 74 4.24 20.00 -5.32
N VAL A 75 4.22 18.97 -4.49
CA VAL A 75 5.32 18.02 -4.29
C VAL A 75 4.80 16.59 -4.33
N SER A 76 5.69 15.66 -4.67
CA SER A 76 5.43 14.22 -4.60
C SER A 76 6.44 13.61 -3.63
N PRO A 77 6.13 13.60 -2.32
CA PRO A 77 7.05 13.08 -1.31
C PRO A 77 7.31 11.59 -1.56
N PRO A 78 8.58 11.18 -1.77
CA PRO A 78 8.89 9.79 -2.02
C PRO A 78 8.71 8.94 -0.77
N PRO A 79 8.11 7.75 -0.88
CA PRO A 79 8.24 6.73 0.15
C PRO A 79 9.61 6.08 0.06
N PHE A 80 10.09 5.49 1.16
CA PHE A 80 11.34 4.75 1.21
C PHE A 80 11.13 3.37 1.80
N MET A 81 11.97 2.43 1.38
CA MET A 81 11.98 1.09 1.95
C MET A 81 13.40 0.55 1.97
N VAL A 82 13.77 -0.10 3.07
CA VAL A 82 14.97 -0.90 3.20
C VAL A 82 14.56 -2.34 3.39
N GLY A 83 15.18 -3.26 2.65
CA GLY A 83 14.92 -4.69 2.73
C GLY A 83 16.18 -5.50 2.93
N MET A 84 16.08 -6.58 3.70
CA MET A 84 17.15 -7.55 3.95
C MET A 84 16.60 -8.95 3.74
N ALA A 85 17.31 -9.77 2.98
CA ALA A 85 16.99 -11.16 2.73
C ALA A 85 18.03 -12.09 3.38
N GLU A 86 17.56 -13.14 4.04
CA GLU A 86 18.31 -14.30 4.43
C GLU A 86 17.89 -15.47 3.57
N ILE A 87 18.84 -16.10 2.90
CA ILE A 87 18.60 -17.19 1.97
C ILE A 87 19.41 -18.43 2.34
N GLU A 88 18.91 -19.59 1.98
CA GLU A 88 19.67 -20.82 1.83
C GLU A 88 19.84 -21.11 0.34
N LEU A 89 21.07 -21.43 -0.07
CA LEU A 89 21.41 -21.72 -1.46
C LEU A 89 22.11 -23.07 -1.56
N ASP A 90 21.52 -23.98 -2.27
CA ASP A 90 22.16 -25.24 -2.65
C ASP A 90 23.02 -25.00 -3.91
N ARG A 91 24.32 -25.11 -3.77
CA ARG A 91 25.28 -24.86 -4.86
C ARG A 91 25.30 -25.93 -5.94
N GLU A 92 24.84 -27.14 -5.64
CA GLU A 92 24.81 -28.25 -6.59
C GLU A 92 23.58 -28.15 -7.52
N THR A 93 22.44 -27.77 -6.95
CA THR A 93 21.19 -27.66 -7.69
C THR A 93 20.86 -26.24 -8.15
N GLY A 94 21.46 -25.22 -7.53
CA GLY A 94 21.15 -23.81 -7.78
C GLY A 94 19.83 -23.35 -7.14
N VAL A 95 19.20 -24.17 -6.31
CA VAL A 95 17.95 -23.83 -5.64
C VAL A 95 18.22 -22.79 -4.54
N VAL A 96 17.42 -21.73 -4.54
CA VAL A 96 17.43 -20.66 -3.54
C VAL A 96 16.16 -20.70 -2.74
N GLU A 97 16.27 -20.83 -1.42
CA GLU A 97 15.15 -20.70 -0.48
C GLU A 97 15.28 -19.38 0.30
N VAL A 98 14.21 -18.60 0.34
CA VAL A 98 14.14 -17.40 1.18
C VAL A 98 13.70 -17.82 2.57
N LEU A 99 14.61 -17.79 3.55
CA LEU A 99 14.31 -18.16 4.94
C LEU A 99 13.62 -17.04 5.70
N ASN A 100 14.17 -15.83 5.59
CA ASN A 100 13.64 -14.65 6.24
C ASN A 100 13.75 -13.42 5.32
N TYR A 101 12.73 -12.57 5.37
CA TYR A 101 12.79 -11.25 4.78
C TYR A 101 12.34 -10.21 5.79
N ALA A 102 13.19 -9.23 6.07
CA ALA A 102 12.91 -8.13 6.98
C ALA A 102 12.92 -6.79 6.23
N SER A 103 11.97 -5.92 6.54
CA SER A 103 11.90 -4.60 5.93
C SER A 103 11.42 -3.53 6.89
N VAL A 104 11.89 -2.30 6.64
CA VAL A 104 11.37 -1.07 7.23
C VAL A 104 10.85 -0.20 6.10
N VAL A 105 9.61 0.25 6.25
CA VAL A 105 8.89 1.05 5.24
C VAL A 105 8.58 2.42 5.80
N ASP A 106 9.03 3.46 5.12
CA ASP A 106 8.60 4.84 5.35
C ASP A 106 7.48 5.20 4.37
N CYS A 107 6.25 5.03 4.80
CA CYS A 107 5.05 5.48 4.10
C CYS A 107 4.37 6.67 4.81
N GLY A 108 5.13 7.44 5.57
CA GLY A 108 4.57 8.43 6.47
C GLY A 108 3.85 7.78 7.64
N ILE A 109 2.78 8.39 8.10
CA ILE A 109 1.91 7.78 9.12
C ILE A 109 0.97 6.79 8.43
N PRO A 110 1.04 5.48 8.71
CA PRO A 110 0.10 4.51 8.14
C PRO A 110 -1.33 4.80 8.62
N ILE A 111 -2.25 5.12 7.70
CA ILE A 111 -3.65 5.40 8.05
C ILE A 111 -4.32 4.18 8.68
N ASN A 112 -4.02 3.00 8.14
CA ASN A 112 -4.42 1.72 8.73
C ASN A 112 -3.20 0.79 8.77
N PRO A 113 -2.53 0.64 9.93
CA PRO A 113 -1.30 -0.15 10.04
C PRO A 113 -1.47 -1.63 9.65
N ALA A 114 -2.64 -2.22 9.92
CA ALA A 114 -2.90 -3.62 9.55
C ALA A 114 -2.98 -3.80 8.03
N LEU A 115 -3.73 -2.94 7.33
CA LEU A 115 -3.82 -2.98 5.87
C LEU A 115 -2.50 -2.59 5.21
N ALA A 116 -1.77 -1.61 5.78
CA ALA A 116 -0.44 -1.23 5.29
C ALA A 116 0.54 -2.40 5.38
N ARG A 117 0.51 -3.18 6.46
CA ARG A 117 1.32 -4.40 6.62
C ARG A 117 0.98 -5.45 5.58
N ILE A 118 -0.29 -5.73 5.35
CA ILE A 118 -0.74 -6.68 4.32
C ILE A 118 -0.26 -6.25 2.92
N GLN A 119 -0.35 -4.96 2.61
CA GLN A 119 0.16 -4.42 1.35
C GLN A 119 1.67 -4.63 1.22
N ALA A 120 2.43 -4.35 2.29
CA ALA A 120 3.87 -4.52 2.27
C ALA A 120 4.29 -6.00 2.14
N GLU A 121 3.68 -6.89 2.91
CA GLU A 121 3.93 -8.33 2.82
C GLU A 121 3.58 -8.87 1.42
N GLY A 122 2.45 -8.46 0.85
CA GLY A 122 2.03 -8.85 -0.50
C GLY A 122 3.00 -8.39 -1.58
N GLY A 123 3.50 -7.16 -1.51
CA GLY A 123 4.50 -6.63 -2.44
C GLY A 123 5.86 -7.32 -2.31
N ILE A 124 6.27 -7.67 -1.09
CA ILE A 124 7.49 -8.46 -0.84
C ILE A 124 7.37 -9.84 -1.49
N VAL A 125 6.25 -10.54 -1.30
CA VAL A 125 5.98 -11.84 -1.94
C VAL A 125 6.07 -11.74 -3.45
N GLN A 126 5.44 -10.73 -4.04
CA GLN A 126 5.52 -10.47 -5.48
C GLN A 126 6.97 -10.22 -5.93
N GLY A 127 7.74 -9.44 -5.17
CA GLY A 127 9.15 -9.18 -5.48
C GLY A 127 10.04 -10.43 -5.39
N ILE A 128 9.76 -11.33 -4.44
CA ILE A 128 10.41 -12.65 -4.36
C ILE A 128 10.09 -13.48 -5.62
N GLY A 129 8.80 -13.50 -6.01
CA GLY A 129 8.36 -14.18 -7.23
C GLY A 129 9.08 -13.69 -8.48
N HIS A 130 9.11 -12.37 -8.69
CA HIS A 130 9.84 -11.76 -9.83
C HIS A 130 11.35 -12.07 -9.81
N THR A 131 11.91 -12.26 -8.62
CA THR A 131 13.36 -12.50 -8.51
C THR A 131 13.73 -13.94 -8.81
N LEU A 132 12.92 -14.91 -8.42
CA LEU A 132 13.33 -16.31 -8.39
C LEU A 132 12.54 -17.25 -9.30
N MET A 133 11.35 -16.86 -9.79
CA MET A 133 10.48 -17.84 -10.46
C MET A 133 9.53 -17.30 -11.53
N GLU A 134 9.09 -16.05 -11.46
CA GLU A 134 8.11 -15.52 -12.40
C GLU A 134 8.77 -15.05 -13.69
N ASP A 135 8.40 -15.68 -14.80
CA ASP A 135 8.89 -15.34 -16.13
C ASP A 135 7.75 -15.37 -17.15
N VAL A 136 7.85 -14.52 -18.15
CA VAL A 136 6.93 -14.49 -19.29
C VAL A 136 7.73 -14.55 -20.58
N THR A 137 7.89 -15.77 -21.09
CA THR A 137 8.62 -16.01 -22.34
C THR A 137 7.70 -16.03 -23.56
N ARG A 138 8.26 -15.73 -24.71
CA ARG A 138 7.52 -15.72 -25.98
C ARG A 138 8.11 -16.69 -26.97
N THR A 139 7.23 -17.35 -27.70
CA THR A 139 7.62 -18.13 -28.87
C THR A 139 8.08 -17.17 -30.00
N PRO A 140 8.79 -17.69 -31.05
CA PRO A 140 9.14 -16.86 -32.22
C PRO A 140 7.91 -16.26 -32.94
N LYS A 141 6.72 -16.82 -32.74
CA LYS A 141 5.45 -16.30 -33.26
C LYS A 141 4.74 -15.33 -32.32
N GLY A 142 5.39 -14.89 -31.23
CA GLY A 142 4.85 -13.91 -30.25
C GLY A 142 3.86 -14.48 -29.23
N ARG A 143 3.58 -15.77 -29.21
CA ARG A 143 2.71 -16.38 -28.20
C ARG A 143 3.42 -16.48 -26.86
N ILE A 144 2.74 -16.11 -25.78
CA ILE A 144 3.19 -16.33 -24.41
C ILE A 144 3.16 -17.83 -24.10
N ARG A 145 4.23 -18.35 -23.51
CA ARG A 145 4.32 -19.76 -23.09
C ARG A 145 3.64 -19.99 -21.75
N GLU A 146 3.84 -19.07 -20.82
CA GLU A 146 3.29 -19.07 -19.46
C GLU A 146 1.89 -18.46 -19.46
N SER A 147 0.96 -19.00 -20.26
CA SER A 147 -0.36 -18.42 -20.53
C SER A 147 -1.45 -18.81 -19.52
N ASN A 148 -1.12 -19.63 -18.54
CA ASN A 148 -2.05 -20.09 -17.50
C ASN A 148 -1.28 -20.46 -16.22
N LEU A 149 -2.00 -20.67 -15.11
CA LEU A 149 -1.41 -20.95 -13.79
C LEU A 149 -0.75 -22.35 -13.67
N PHE A 150 -0.83 -23.22 -14.67
CA PHE A 150 -0.03 -24.45 -14.70
C PHE A 150 1.39 -24.20 -15.20
N THR A 151 1.58 -23.18 -16.01
CA THR A 151 2.86 -22.84 -16.62
C THR A 151 3.49 -21.58 -16.03
N TYR A 152 2.68 -20.63 -15.53
CA TYR A 152 3.15 -19.44 -14.81
C TYR A 152 3.27 -19.74 -13.33
N ARG A 153 4.47 -19.59 -12.77
CA ARG A 153 4.76 -19.93 -11.37
C ARG A 153 4.63 -18.70 -10.52
N LEU A 154 3.64 -18.71 -9.62
CA LEU A 154 3.51 -17.73 -8.56
C LEU A 154 4.14 -18.26 -7.26
N PRO A 155 4.75 -17.40 -6.44
CA PRO A 155 5.23 -17.81 -5.13
C PRO A 155 4.07 -18.25 -4.24
N THR A 156 4.29 -19.35 -3.53
CA THR A 156 3.37 -19.86 -2.52
C THR A 156 3.88 -19.49 -1.12
N ARG A 157 3.11 -19.82 -0.09
CA ARG A 157 3.54 -19.62 1.30
C ARG A 157 4.82 -20.40 1.65
N LEU A 158 5.13 -21.46 0.93
CA LEU A 158 6.34 -22.25 1.12
C LEU A 158 7.59 -21.61 0.53
N ASP A 159 7.42 -20.73 -0.46
CA ASP A 159 8.53 -20.11 -1.18
C ASP A 159 9.01 -18.79 -0.56
N THR A 160 8.28 -18.24 0.42
CA THR A 160 8.52 -16.87 0.91
C THR A 160 9.16 -16.76 2.28
N GLY A 161 9.33 -17.88 2.99
CA GLY A 161 9.88 -17.89 4.34
C GLY A 161 9.10 -17.02 5.33
N ARG A 162 9.80 -16.42 6.29
CA ARG A 162 9.21 -15.51 7.27
C ARG A 162 9.40 -14.07 6.82
N ILE A 163 8.31 -13.33 6.69
CA ILE A 163 8.34 -11.90 6.36
C ILE A 163 8.06 -11.08 7.62
N ARG A 164 8.90 -10.05 7.86
CA ARG A 164 8.74 -9.07 8.92
C ARG A 164 8.75 -7.67 8.32
N VAL A 165 7.71 -6.89 8.62
CA VAL A 165 7.57 -5.50 8.18
C VAL A 165 7.43 -4.60 9.40
N GLU A 166 8.24 -3.55 9.45
CA GLU A 166 8.13 -2.46 10.41
C GLU A 166 7.91 -1.14 9.66
N PHE A 167 7.31 -0.16 10.33
CA PHE A 167 7.05 1.15 9.75
C PHE A 167 7.85 2.21 10.46
N GLU A 168 8.47 3.10 9.67
CA GLU A 168 9.01 4.37 10.17
C GLU A 168 7.89 5.40 10.15
N ASN A 169 7.61 6.03 11.31
CA ASN A 169 6.54 7.01 11.45
C ASN A 169 7.03 8.42 11.15
N SER A 170 7.31 8.73 9.90
CA SER A 170 7.66 10.07 9.45
C SER A 170 6.39 10.82 9.02
N TYR A 171 6.08 11.94 9.69
CA TYR A 171 4.90 12.72 9.34
C TYR A 171 5.12 13.50 8.04
N GLU A 172 4.26 13.30 7.04
CA GLU A 172 4.29 14.03 5.77
C GLU A 172 3.21 15.12 5.75
N PRO A 173 3.58 16.41 5.84
CA PRO A 173 2.60 17.50 5.97
C PRO A 173 1.72 17.69 4.71
N THR A 174 2.16 17.24 3.53
CA THR A 174 1.39 17.34 2.28
C THR A 174 0.49 16.15 2.02
N GLY A 175 0.57 15.11 2.87
CA GLY A 175 -0.24 13.91 2.77
C GLY A 175 -1.43 13.90 3.74
N PRO A 176 -2.47 13.10 3.46
CA PRO A 176 -3.62 12.99 4.34
C PRO A 176 -3.19 12.35 5.65
N PHE A 177 -3.43 13.04 6.78
CA PHE A 177 -3.06 12.56 8.12
C PHE A 177 -1.56 12.20 8.28
N GLY A 178 -0.68 12.81 7.47
CA GLY A 178 0.75 12.53 7.50
C GLY A 178 1.20 11.33 6.69
N ALA A 179 0.34 10.73 5.87
CA ALA A 179 0.64 9.55 5.07
C ALA A 179 1.36 9.88 3.75
N LYS A 180 2.23 8.98 3.31
CA LYS A 180 2.78 8.90 1.96
C LYS A 180 2.22 7.69 1.20
N SER A 181 2.69 7.47 -0.02
CA SER A 181 2.34 6.27 -0.79
C SER A 181 2.95 5.01 -0.18
N ILE A 182 2.27 3.87 -0.32
CA ILE A 182 2.80 2.54 0.07
C ILE A 182 2.59 1.50 -1.05
N GLY A 183 1.89 1.86 -2.15
CA GLY A 183 1.43 0.89 -3.13
C GLY A 183 2.55 0.08 -3.80
N GLU A 184 3.57 0.74 -4.35
CA GLU A 184 4.58 0.12 -5.21
C GLU A 184 5.97 0.05 -4.60
N ILE A 185 6.28 0.86 -3.58
CA ILE A 185 7.61 0.84 -2.95
C ILE A 185 7.97 -0.55 -2.40
N VAL A 186 6.97 -1.30 -1.99
CA VAL A 186 7.09 -2.59 -1.31
C VAL A 186 7.59 -3.73 -2.20
N ILE A 187 7.54 -3.56 -3.52
CA ILE A 187 8.08 -4.54 -4.47
C ILE A 187 9.54 -4.26 -4.87
N ASN A 188 10.06 -3.07 -4.58
CA ASN A 188 11.35 -2.63 -5.13
C ASN A 188 12.55 -3.28 -4.44
N THR A 189 12.45 -3.65 -3.18
CA THR A 189 13.62 -4.11 -2.39
C THR A 189 13.90 -5.60 -2.42
N PRO A 190 12.95 -6.52 -2.69
CA PRO A 190 13.25 -7.96 -2.68
C PRO A 190 14.29 -8.37 -3.73
N ALA A 191 14.17 -7.90 -4.97
CA ALA A 191 15.10 -8.27 -6.02
C ALA A 191 16.55 -7.89 -5.70
N PRO A 192 16.89 -6.64 -5.34
CA PRO A 192 18.26 -6.30 -4.99
C PRO A 192 18.75 -6.98 -3.71
N ALA A 193 17.88 -7.20 -2.71
CA ALA A 193 18.26 -7.87 -1.46
C ALA A 193 18.62 -9.34 -1.70
N ILE A 194 17.80 -10.07 -2.46
CA ILE A 194 18.03 -11.49 -2.78
C ILE A 194 19.24 -11.63 -3.72
N THR A 195 19.34 -10.79 -4.75
CA THR A 195 20.50 -10.80 -5.66
C THR A 195 21.80 -10.55 -4.91
N GLN A 196 21.81 -9.62 -3.95
CA GLN A 196 22.96 -9.36 -3.08
C GLN A 196 23.30 -10.56 -2.19
N ALA A 197 22.29 -11.27 -1.66
CA ALA A 197 22.50 -12.46 -0.86
C ALA A 197 23.08 -13.60 -1.70
N ILE A 198 22.59 -13.81 -2.92
CA ILE A 198 23.14 -14.79 -3.88
C ILE A 198 24.60 -14.43 -4.23
N TYR A 199 24.88 -13.17 -4.51
CA TYR A 199 26.26 -12.71 -4.75
C TYR A 199 27.19 -13.03 -3.58
N ARG A 200 26.75 -12.78 -2.35
CA ARG A 200 27.56 -13.10 -1.16
C ARG A 200 27.83 -14.59 -1.00
N ALA A 201 26.91 -15.43 -1.44
CA ALA A 201 27.05 -16.88 -1.38
C ALA A 201 27.92 -17.45 -2.51
N THR A 202 27.88 -16.86 -3.73
CA THR A 202 28.49 -17.42 -4.94
C THR A 202 29.69 -16.63 -5.47
N GLY A 203 29.78 -15.35 -5.17
CA GLY A 203 30.72 -14.40 -5.77
C GLY A 203 30.33 -13.93 -7.18
N VAL A 204 29.12 -14.28 -7.66
CA VAL A 204 28.66 -13.95 -9.01
C VAL A 204 27.47 -12.99 -8.96
N TRP A 205 27.53 -11.90 -9.72
CA TRP A 205 26.42 -10.98 -9.91
C TRP A 205 25.47 -11.46 -11.00
N HIS A 206 24.19 -11.62 -10.67
CA HIS A 206 23.12 -11.84 -11.63
C HIS A 206 22.45 -10.50 -11.96
N ARG A 207 22.39 -10.16 -13.24
CA ARG A 207 21.86 -8.86 -13.75
C ARG A 207 20.56 -9.00 -14.51
N GLU A 208 20.07 -10.22 -14.64
CA GLU A 208 18.82 -10.57 -15.31
C GLU A 208 17.91 -11.31 -14.34
N LEU A 209 16.61 -11.10 -14.43
CA LEU A 209 15.58 -11.76 -13.64
C LEU A 209 14.64 -12.55 -14.55
N PRO A 210 14.06 -13.63 -14.03
CA PRO A 210 14.32 -14.29 -12.76
C PRO A 210 15.69 -14.97 -12.69
N ILE A 211 16.24 -15.10 -11.48
CA ILE A 211 17.46 -15.87 -11.25
C ILE A 211 17.05 -17.32 -11.04
N LEU A 212 17.02 -18.08 -12.13
CA LEU A 212 16.65 -19.49 -12.11
C LEU A 212 17.84 -20.37 -11.63
N PRO A 213 17.59 -21.58 -11.10
CA PRO A 213 18.63 -22.49 -10.63
C PRO A 213 19.76 -22.72 -11.64
N GLU A 214 19.43 -22.89 -12.92
CA GLU A 214 20.41 -23.07 -14.00
C GLU A 214 21.34 -21.85 -14.16
N HIS A 215 20.86 -20.63 -13.89
CA HIS A 215 21.69 -19.44 -13.96
C HIS A 215 22.76 -19.45 -12.88
N ILE A 216 22.47 -20.02 -11.71
CA ILE A 216 23.40 -20.11 -10.58
C ILE A 216 24.44 -21.21 -10.81
N VAL A 217 23.98 -22.41 -11.22
CA VAL A 217 24.87 -23.56 -11.44
C VAL A 217 25.85 -23.33 -12.60
N LEU A 218 25.40 -22.67 -13.67
CA LEU A 218 26.21 -22.42 -14.87
C LEU A 218 27.06 -21.15 -14.78
N ALA A 219 26.84 -20.32 -13.76
CA ALA A 219 27.59 -19.08 -13.59
C ALA A 219 29.04 -19.34 -13.19
N LYS A 220 29.96 -18.55 -13.77
CA LYS A 220 31.36 -18.54 -13.38
C LYS A 220 31.68 -17.23 -12.66
N PRO A 221 32.50 -17.25 -11.59
CA PRO A 221 33.00 -16.03 -10.99
C PRO A 221 33.67 -15.15 -12.03
N GLU A 222 33.41 -13.85 -12.00
CA GLU A 222 34.16 -12.86 -12.77
C GLU A 222 35.62 -12.88 -12.28
N GLU A 223 36.62 -13.05 -13.18
CA GLU A 223 38.03 -13.04 -12.88
C GLU A 223 38.55 -11.64 -12.51
#